data_c11becf5bf06298b0a1ad60e38116e55
#
_entry.id   c11becf5bf06298b0a1ad60e38116e55
#
_cell.length_a   1.000
_cell.length_b   1.000
_cell.length_c   1.000
_cell.angle_alpha   90.00
_cell.angle_beta   90.00
_cell.angle_gamma   90.00
#
_symmetry.space_group_name_H-M   'P 1'
#
loop_
_entity.id
_entity.type
_entity.pdbx_description
1 polymer ?
#
loop_
_entity_poly.entity_id
_entity_poly.type
_entity_poly.pdbx_seq_one_letter_code
_entity_poly.pdbx_strand_id
1 'polypeptide(L)'
;RLTADPSLVHIDTWRRYIRDFLKACRYIKKAHPDLALNLYAHSMGGAIGGIAAAWEPDWFHKVILSSPMIRPLTDNVPWPAATGIALEKCIFGKDEEYVAGRKPYDGSGSFETSSATSKPRYERYKNLRAEHKELQTWSPSYGWLWASAEMSWYLRLNK
;
A
#
# COMPACT_ATOMS: atom_id res chain seq x y z
N ARG A 1 12.75 5.63 2.58
CA ARG A 1 12.51 4.18 2.72
C ARG A 1 12.80 3.77 4.16
N LEU A 2 12.09 2.78 4.66
CA LEU A 2 12.25 2.29 6.04
C LEU A 2 13.24 1.11 6.12
N THR A 3 13.54 0.46 4.98
CA THR A 3 14.46 -0.69 4.88
C THR A 3 15.59 -0.43 3.89
N ALA A 4 16.70 -1.14 4.05
CA ALA A 4 17.83 -1.10 3.14
C ALA A 4 17.51 -1.74 1.78
N ASP A 5 16.63 -2.77 1.76
CA ASP A 5 16.19 -3.43 0.53
C ASP A 5 15.12 -2.59 -0.20
N PRO A 6 15.40 -2.06 -1.39
CA PRO A 6 14.45 -1.27 -2.16
C PRO A 6 13.26 -2.08 -2.69
N SER A 7 13.38 -3.40 -2.77
CA SER A 7 12.32 -4.28 -3.26
C SER A 7 11.28 -4.60 -2.19
N LEU A 8 11.63 -4.45 -0.91
CA LEU A 8 10.76 -4.79 0.20
C LEU A 8 9.69 -3.71 0.42
N VAL A 9 8.42 -4.11 0.32
CA VAL A 9 7.30 -3.29 0.77
C VAL A 9 7.19 -3.46 2.28
N HIS A 10 7.64 -2.47 3.05
CA HIS A 10 7.62 -2.51 4.50
C HIS A 10 7.06 -1.23 5.10
N ILE A 11 6.34 -1.38 6.20
CA ILE A 11 5.88 -0.31 7.07
C ILE A 11 5.71 -0.87 8.48
N ASP A 12 6.09 -0.12 9.47
CA ASP A 12 5.93 -0.47 10.90
C ASP A 12 4.51 -0.25 11.41
N THR A 13 3.80 0.73 10.87
CA THR A 13 2.40 1.01 11.18
C THR A 13 1.67 1.64 10.00
N TRP A 14 0.46 1.16 9.73
CA TRP A 14 -0.40 1.72 8.68
C TRP A 14 -0.71 3.21 8.88
N ARG A 15 -0.67 3.71 10.13
CA ARG A 15 -0.92 5.12 10.45
C ARG A 15 0.10 6.06 9.81
N ARG A 16 1.32 5.59 9.49
CA ARG A 16 2.28 6.41 8.72
C ARG A 16 1.75 6.78 7.34
N TYR A 17 1.18 5.83 6.62
CA TYR A 17 0.60 6.10 5.31
C TYR A 17 -0.45 7.23 5.39
N ILE A 18 -1.33 7.17 6.40
CA ILE A 18 -2.37 8.21 6.55
C ILE A 18 -1.74 9.57 6.89
N ARG A 19 -0.79 9.59 7.83
CA ARG A 19 -0.12 10.84 8.25
C ARG A 19 0.68 11.47 7.10
N ASP A 20 1.41 10.67 6.33
CA ASP A 20 2.19 11.15 5.19
C ASP A 20 1.27 11.70 4.09
N PHE A 21 0.17 10.99 3.82
CA PHE A 21 -0.85 11.46 2.87
C PHE A 21 -1.48 12.78 3.32
N LEU A 22 -1.92 12.88 4.58
CA LEU A 22 -2.48 14.11 5.13
C LEU A 22 -1.47 15.26 5.15
N LYS A 23 -0.19 14.95 5.37
CA LYS A 23 0.90 15.96 5.28
C LYS A 23 1.01 16.51 3.87
N ALA A 24 0.96 15.65 2.85
CA ALA A 24 0.96 16.07 1.44
C ALA A 24 -0.29 16.92 1.11
N CYS A 25 -1.48 16.49 1.55
CA CYS A 25 -2.70 17.27 1.38
C CYS A 25 -2.63 18.65 2.05
N ARG A 26 -2.06 18.73 3.25
CA ARG A 26 -1.86 20.02 3.95
C ARG A 26 -0.93 20.94 3.17
N TYR A 27 0.13 20.40 2.60
CA TYR A 27 1.04 21.17 1.75
C TYR A 27 0.31 21.72 0.52
N ILE A 28 -0.50 20.90 -0.17
CA ILE A 28 -1.28 21.31 -1.35
C ILE A 28 -2.30 22.40 -0.97
N LYS A 29 -3.06 22.20 0.12
CA LYS A 29 -4.03 23.20 0.60
C LYS A 29 -3.39 24.53 0.94
N LYS A 30 -2.17 24.50 1.51
CA LYS A 30 -1.42 25.72 1.81
C LYS A 30 -0.94 26.44 0.53
N ALA A 31 -0.54 25.68 -0.48
CA ALA A 31 -0.09 26.24 -1.76
C ALA A 31 -1.25 26.76 -2.63
N HIS A 32 -2.46 26.19 -2.44
CA HIS A 32 -3.64 26.49 -3.24
C HIS A 32 -4.89 26.64 -2.36
N PRO A 33 -4.97 27.70 -1.51
CA PRO A 33 -6.01 27.84 -0.48
C PRO A 33 -7.41 27.99 -1.06
N ASP A 34 -7.53 28.57 -2.25
CA ASP A 34 -8.81 28.88 -2.89
C ASP A 34 -9.36 27.72 -3.76
N LEU A 35 -8.61 26.62 -3.89
CA LEU A 35 -9.01 25.50 -4.72
C LEU A 35 -9.68 24.38 -3.90
N ALA A 36 -10.77 23.84 -4.44
CA ALA A 36 -11.42 22.66 -3.89
C ALA A 36 -10.52 21.42 -4.11
N LEU A 37 -10.17 20.72 -3.03
CA LEU A 37 -9.41 19.48 -3.09
C LEU A 37 -10.36 18.32 -3.32
N ASN A 38 -10.14 17.54 -4.38
CA ASN A 38 -10.85 16.31 -4.65
C ASN A 38 -9.90 15.11 -4.53
N LEU A 39 -10.40 14.00 -3.99
CA LEU A 39 -9.63 12.78 -3.80
C LEU A 39 -10.09 11.70 -4.79
N TYR A 40 -9.16 11.19 -5.60
CA TYR A 40 -9.31 9.93 -6.30
C TYR A 40 -8.27 8.95 -5.77
N ALA A 41 -8.70 7.80 -5.26
CA ALA A 41 -7.81 6.84 -4.63
C ALA A 41 -8.14 5.41 -5.05
N HIS A 42 -7.09 4.61 -5.37
CA HIS A 42 -7.23 3.26 -5.89
C HIS A 42 -6.51 2.23 -5.00
N SER A 43 -7.07 1.02 -4.88
CA SER A 43 -6.47 -0.13 -4.20
C SER A 43 -6.05 0.19 -2.76
N MET A 44 -4.79 -0.03 -2.37
CA MET A 44 -4.25 0.35 -1.05
C MET A 44 -4.40 1.86 -0.80
N GLY A 45 -4.17 2.69 -1.83
CA GLY A 45 -4.43 4.13 -1.76
C GLY A 45 -5.90 4.45 -1.46
N GLY A 46 -6.84 3.61 -1.92
CA GLY A 46 -8.27 3.72 -1.60
C GLY A 46 -8.57 3.50 -0.12
N ALA A 47 -7.92 2.53 0.52
CA ALA A 47 -8.03 2.33 1.97
C ALA A 47 -7.44 3.53 2.75
N ILE A 48 -6.24 3.97 2.37
CA ILE A 48 -5.55 5.13 2.96
C ILE A 48 -6.40 6.39 2.80
N GLY A 49 -6.86 6.67 1.58
CA GLY A 49 -7.65 7.85 1.27
C GLY A 49 -9.01 7.87 1.97
N GLY A 50 -9.66 6.71 2.08
CA GLY A 50 -10.93 6.58 2.81
C GLY A 50 -10.77 6.89 4.30
N ILE A 51 -9.71 6.37 4.94
CA ILE A 51 -9.42 6.69 6.34
C ILE A 51 -9.06 8.18 6.50
N ALA A 52 -8.23 8.71 5.60
CA ALA A 52 -7.84 10.11 5.65
C ALA A 52 -9.04 11.05 5.49
N ALA A 53 -9.99 10.72 4.61
CA ALA A 53 -11.23 11.48 4.45
C ALA A 53 -12.14 11.38 5.69
N ALA A 54 -12.14 10.24 6.38
CA ALA A 54 -12.88 10.10 7.64
C ALA A 54 -12.21 10.87 8.81
N TRP A 55 -10.88 11.00 8.82
CA TRP A 55 -10.16 11.78 9.83
C TRP A 55 -10.26 13.29 9.60
N GLU A 56 -10.37 13.72 8.34
CA GLU A 56 -10.42 15.11 7.92
C GLU A 56 -11.59 15.32 6.94
N PRO A 57 -12.85 15.24 7.41
CA PRO A 57 -14.03 15.20 6.54
C PRO A 57 -14.20 16.48 5.71
N ASP A 58 -13.75 17.63 6.22
CA ASP A 58 -13.88 18.93 5.55
C ASP A 58 -12.76 19.23 4.55
N TRP A 59 -11.80 18.30 4.38
CA TRP A 59 -10.66 18.56 3.50
C TRP A 59 -10.95 18.29 2.03
N PHE A 60 -11.88 17.39 1.75
CA PHE A 60 -12.16 16.92 0.40
C PHE A 60 -13.59 17.29 -0.03
N HIS A 61 -13.70 18.01 -1.14
CA HIS A 61 -15.01 18.34 -1.71
C HIS A 61 -15.68 17.10 -2.31
N LYS A 62 -14.91 16.22 -2.96
CA LYS A 62 -15.38 14.92 -3.47
C LYS A 62 -14.35 13.85 -3.18
N VAL A 63 -14.83 12.63 -2.90
CA VAL A 63 -14.00 11.45 -2.67
C VAL A 63 -14.48 10.32 -3.57
N ILE A 64 -13.57 9.80 -4.41
CA ILE A 64 -13.83 8.66 -5.28
C ILE A 64 -12.84 7.56 -4.89
N LEU A 65 -13.36 6.44 -4.39
CA LEU A 65 -12.58 5.27 -4.01
C LEU A 65 -12.79 4.17 -5.06
N SER A 66 -11.74 3.90 -5.85
CA SER A 66 -11.74 2.86 -6.87
C SER A 66 -11.15 1.56 -6.30
N SER A 67 -11.97 0.53 -6.15
CA SER A 67 -11.55 -0.79 -5.64
C SER A 67 -10.67 -0.68 -4.39
N PRO A 68 -11.11 -0.02 -3.30
CA PRO A 68 -10.30 0.18 -2.12
C PRO A 68 -9.91 -1.17 -1.48
N MET A 69 -8.64 -1.30 -1.10
CA MET A 69 -8.12 -2.50 -0.45
C MET A 69 -8.58 -2.57 1.01
N ILE A 70 -9.74 -3.15 1.24
CA ILE A 70 -10.21 -3.39 2.61
C ILE A 70 -9.37 -4.48 3.30
N ARG A 71 -8.85 -5.42 2.52
CA ARG A 71 -7.99 -6.52 2.97
C ARG A 71 -7.10 -6.96 1.81
N PRO A 72 -5.78 -7.14 2.00
CA PRO A 72 -4.93 -7.71 0.95
C PRO A 72 -5.27 -9.19 0.72
N LEU A 73 -4.98 -9.66 -0.48
CA LEU A 73 -5.05 -11.08 -0.80
C LEU A 73 -3.87 -11.80 -0.14
N THR A 74 -4.15 -12.98 0.41
CA THR A 74 -3.15 -13.85 1.07
C THR A 74 -2.99 -15.18 0.31
N ASP A 75 -3.27 -15.16 -1.00
CA ASP A 75 -3.27 -16.31 -1.89
C ASP A 75 -4.10 -17.47 -1.27
N ASN A 76 -3.51 -18.65 -1.12
CA ASN A 76 -4.19 -19.83 -0.56
C ASN A 76 -4.11 -19.92 0.98
N VAL A 77 -3.51 -18.94 1.66
CA VAL A 77 -3.40 -18.94 3.12
C VAL A 77 -4.65 -18.27 3.72
N PRO A 78 -5.42 -18.94 4.57
CA PRO A 78 -6.56 -18.32 5.23
C PRO A 78 -6.15 -17.09 6.02
N TRP A 79 -6.96 -16.02 5.94
CA TRP A 79 -6.65 -14.73 6.56
C TRP A 79 -6.26 -14.79 8.04
N PRO A 80 -6.96 -15.55 8.92
CA PRO A 80 -6.55 -15.67 10.32
C PRO A 80 -5.16 -16.27 10.49
N ALA A 81 -4.82 -17.28 9.66
CA ALA A 81 -3.49 -17.89 9.70
C ALA A 81 -2.41 -16.93 9.20
N ALA A 82 -2.65 -16.23 8.08
CA ALA A 82 -1.70 -15.27 7.54
C ALA A 82 -1.42 -14.12 8.53
N THR A 83 -2.44 -13.60 9.19
CA THR A 83 -2.29 -12.54 10.19
C THR A 83 -1.64 -13.04 11.49
N GLY A 84 -1.94 -14.27 11.93
CA GLY A 84 -1.28 -14.89 13.07
C GLY A 84 0.23 -15.08 12.84
N ILE A 85 0.63 -15.57 11.66
CA ILE A 85 2.03 -15.69 11.28
C ILE A 85 2.70 -14.31 11.23
N ALA A 86 2.04 -13.31 10.63
CA ALA A 86 2.58 -11.95 10.55
C ALA A 86 2.80 -11.34 11.95
N LEU A 87 1.85 -11.53 12.87
CA LEU A 87 1.98 -11.08 14.26
C LEU A 87 3.16 -11.78 14.96
N GLU A 88 3.26 -13.11 14.84
CA GLU A 88 4.38 -13.87 15.40
C GLU A 88 5.73 -13.32 14.90
N LYS A 89 5.86 -13.13 13.59
CA LYS A 89 7.08 -12.56 12.99
C LYS A 89 7.41 -11.17 13.53
N CYS A 90 6.40 -10.32 13.70
CA CYS A 90 6.59 -8.98 14.29
C CYS A 90 7.05 -9.06 15.75
N ILE A 91 6.47 -9.96 16.58
CA ILE A 91 6.85 -10.15 17.98
C ILE A 91 8.32 -10.59 18.11
N PHE A 92 8.79 -11.46 17.19
CA PHE A 92 10.17 -11.98 17.21
C PHE A 92 11.18 -11.11 16.42
N GLY A 93 10.83 -9.87 16.04
CA GLY A 93 11.72 -8.95 15.33
C GLY A 93 12.08 -9.40 13.91
N LYS A 94 11.18 -10.12 13.26
CA LYS A 94 11.29 -10.64 11.88
C LYS A 94 10.31 -9.96 10.92
N ASP A 95 9.85 -8.79 11.28
CA ASP A 95 8.87 -7.99 10.55
C ASP A 95 9.40 -7.52 9.18
N GLU A 96 10.71 -7.36 9.01
CA GLU A 96 11.36 -7.05 7.73
C GLU A 96 11.60 -8.27 6.83
N GLU A 97 11.32 -9.50 7.29
CA GLU A 97 11.39 -10.67 6.41
C GLU A 97 10.28 -10.62 5.35
N TYR A 98 10.57 -11.13 4.15
CA TYR A 98 9.54 -11.32 3.12
C TYR A 98 8.49 -12.32 3.57
N VAL A 99 7.23 -12.06 3.23
CA VAL A 99 6.16 -13.05 3.40
C VAL A 99 6.52 -14.32 2.65
N ALA A 100 6.23 -15.49 3.24
CA ALA A 100 6.57 -16.79 2.67
C ALA A 100 6.15 -16.91 1.20
N GLY A 101 7.04 -17.43 0.36
CA GLY A 101 6.86 -17.53 -1.07
C GLY A 101 7.09 -16.23 -1.84
N ARG A 102 7.41 -15.13 -1.18
CA ARG A 102 7.78 -13.85 -1.80
C ARG A 102 9.29 -13.66 -1.80
N LYS A 103 9.79 -12.87 -2.74
CA LYS A 103 11.23 -12.64 -2.96
C LYS A 103 11.48 -11.19 -3.41
N PRO A 104 12.75 -10.73 -3.39
CA PRO A 104 13.13 -9.45 -3.96
C PRO A 104 12.77 -9.34 -5.45
N TYR A 105 12.77 -8.13 -5.97
CA TYR A 105 12.58 -7.88 -7.40
C TYR A 105 13.73 -8.48 -8.20
N ASP A 106 13.39 -9.33 -9.17
CA ASP A 106 14.34 -10.01 -10.06
C ASP A 106 14.02 -9.79 -11.56
N GLY A 107 13.04 -8.94 -11.88
CA GLY A 107 12.63 -8.67 -13.25
C GLY A 107 11.79 -9.79 -13.91
N SER A 108 11.48 -10.87 -13.19
CA SER A 108 10.83 -12.08 -13.75
C SER A 108 9.32 -11.95 -14.03
N GLY A 109 8.70 -10.81 -13.72
CA GLY A 109 7.26 -10.62 -14.01
C GLY A 109 6.94 -10.67 -15.50
N SER A 110 5.77 -11.25 -15.87
CA SER A 110 5.25 -11.28 -17.22
C SER A 110 3.91 -10.56 -17.35
N PHE A 111 3.56 -10.17 -18.58
CA PHE A 111 2.26 -9.52 -18.84
C PHE A 111 1.10 -10.44 -18.48
N GLU A 112 1.22 -11.73 -18.79
CA GLU A 112 0.18 -12.74 -18.62
C GLU A 112 -0.17 -12.99 -17.14
N THR A 113 0.80 -12.81 -16.25
CA THR A 113 0.61 -12.97 -14.78
C THR A 113 0.34 -11.65 -14.07
N SER A 114 0.36 -10.53 -14.79
CA SER A 114 0.11 -9.21 -14.24
C SER A 114 -1.38 -8.86 -14.21
N SER A 115 -1.77 -7.85 -13.43
CA SER A 115 -3.10 -7.25 -13.51
C SER A 115 -3.25 -6.20 -14.62
N ALA A 116 -2.23 -6.01 -15.45
CA ALA A 116 -2.26 -5.04 -16.53
C ALA A 116 -3.11 -5.53 -17.71
N THR A 117 -3.93 -4.65 -18.28
CA THR A 117 -4.78 -4.93 -19.44
C THR A 117 -4.18 -4.45 -20.77
N SER A 118 -3.07 -3.70 -20.72
CA SER A 118 -2.40 -3.14 -21.89
C SER A 118 -0.93 -3.58 -21.94
N LYS A 119 -0.60 -4.44 -22.89
CA LYS A 119 0.77 -4.94 -23.05
C LYS A 119 1.80 -3.83 -23.30
N PRO A 120 1.55 -2.83 -24.18
CA PRO A 120 2.52 -1.73 -24.35
C PRO A 120 2.79 -0.92 -23.08
N ARG A 121 1.76 -0.70 -22.25
CA ARG A 121 1.93 0.00 -20.95
C ARG A 121 2.70 -0.86 -19.95
N TYR A 122 2.43 -2.16 -19.91
CA TYR A 122 3.17 -3.10 -19.08
C TYR A 122 4.65 -3.12 -19.44
N GLU A 123 4.99 -3.26 -20.73
CA GLU A 123 6.38 -3.28 -21.22
C GLU A 123 7.10 -1.96 -20.90
N ARG A 124 6.45 -0.81 -21.15
CA ARG A 124 7.01 0.49 -20.77
C ARG A 124 7.32 0.56 -19.28
N TYR A 125 6.41 0.11 -18.42
CA TYR A 125 6.61 0.11 -16.97
C TYR A 125 7.71 -0.87 -16.55
N LYS A 126 7.76 -2.06 -17.17
CA LYS A 126 8.81 -3.06 -16.92
C LYS A 126 10.20 -2.51 -17.27
N ASN A 127 10.35 -1.87 -18.43
CA ASN A 127 11.62 -1.25 -18.86
C ASN A 127 12.03 -0.12 -17.91
N LEU A 128 11.11 0.76 -17.55
CA LEU A 128 11.37 1.83 -16.60
C LEU A 128 11.86 1.30 -15.24
N ARG A 129 11.28 0.22 -14.75
CA ARG A 129 11.74 -0.45 -13.51
C ARG A 129 13.10 -1.11 -13.65
N ALA A 130 13.45 -1.63 -14.82
CA ALA A 130 14.77 -2.21 -15.08
C ALA A 130 15.88 -1.13 -15.02
N GLU A 131 15.59 0.07 -15.50
CA GLU A 131 16.51 1.20 -15.52
C GLU A 131 16.61 1.92 -14.16
N HIS A 132 15.56 1.87 -13.33
CA HIS A 132 15.40 2.67 -12.12
C HIS A 132 15.20 1.80 -10.87
N LYS A 133 16.27 1.58 -10.11
CA LYS A 133 16.23 0.77 -8.86
C LYS A 133 15.24 1.29 -7.83
N GLU A 134 15.04 2.58 -7.76
CA GLU A 134 14.09 3.24 -6.87
C GLU A 134 12.62 2.89 -7.15
N LEU A 135 12.32 2.36 -8.34
CA LEU A 135 11.00 1.88 -8.74
C LEU A 135 10.80 0.37 -8.57
N GLN A 136 11.79 -0.35 -8.05
CA GLN A 136 11.77 -1.81 -7.93
C GLN A 136 11.09 -2.34 -6.66
N THR A 137 10.24 -1.54 -6.00
CA THR A 137 9.39 -2.02 -4.91
C THR A 137 8.52 -3.18 -5.41
N TRP A 138 8.55 -4.33 -4.68
CA TRP A 138 8.00 -5.58 -5.26
C TRP A 138 7.15 -6.40 -4.30
N SER A 139 7.73 -6.96 -3.25
CA SER A 139 7.07 -7.94 -2.39
C SER A 139 6.89 -7.45 -0.96
N PRO A 140 5.78 -7.83 -0.29
CA PRO A 140 5.50 -7.41 1.07
C PRO A 140 6.36 -8.13 2.12
N SER A 141 6.64 -7.40 3.20
CA SER A 141 7.16 -7.94 4.45
C SER A 141 6.03 -8.42 5.36
N TYR A 142 6.39 -9.19 6.40
CA TYR A 142 5.45 -9.53 7.46
C TYR A 142 4.96 -8.29 8.23
N GLY A 143 5.81 -7.28 8.44
CA GLY A 143 5.40 -6.00 9.05
C GLY A 143 4.33 -5.28 8.22
N TRP A 144 4.48 -5.24 6.89
CA TRP A 144 3.45 -4.69 6.02
C TRP A 144 2.15 -5.47 6.08
N LEU A 145 2.22 -6.82 6.11
CA LEU A 145 1.03 -7.67 6.20
C LEU A 145 0.30 -7.45 7.53
N TRP A 146 1.03 -7.37 8.64
CA TRP A 146 0.46 -7.07 9.95
C TRP A 146 -0.18 -5.68 10.00
N ALA A 147 0.54 -4.64 9.55
CA ALA A 147 -0.01 -3.28 9.46
C ALA A 147 -1.27 -3.21 8.60
N SER A 148 -1.33 -3.99 7.50
CA SER A 148 -2.52 -4.10 6.65
C SER A 148 -3.68 -4.81 7.35
N ALA A 149 -3.39 -5.78 8.23
CA ALA A 149 -4.41 -6.43 9.05
C ALA A 149 -5.02 -5.46 10.06
N GLU A 150 -4.20 -4.72 10.78
CA GLU A 150 -4.67 -3.69 11.71
C GLU A 150 -5.52 -2.62 11.00
N MET A 151 -5.09 -2.16 9.81
CA MET A 151 -5.87 -1.22 8.98
C MET A 151 -7.21 -1.82 8.55
N SER A 152 -7.24 -3.09 8.16
CA SER A 152 -8.46 -3.81 7.80
C SER A 152 -9.44 -3.89 8.97
N TRP A 153 -8.97 -4.17 10.17
CA TRP A 153 -9.82 -4.16 11.39
C TRP A 153 -10.32 -2.76 11.71
N TYR A 154 -9.45 -1.75 11.62
CA TYR A 154 -9.87 -0.36 11.82
C TYR A 154 -11.02 0.03 10.88
N LEU A 155 -10.91 -0.27 9.58
CA LEU A 155 -11.96 0.01 8.59
C LEU A 155 -13.28 -0.71 8.87
N ARG A 156 -13.24 -1.90 9.49
CA ARG A 156 -14.45 -2.66 9.81
C ARG A 156 -15.13 -2.19 11.08
N LEU A 157 -14.37 -1.72 12.06
CA LEU A 157 -14.88 -1.31 13.37
C LEU A 157 -15.39 0.14 13.38
N ASN A 158 -14.92 0.97 12.44
CA ASN A 158 -15.30 2.38 12.33
C ASN A 158 -16.13 2.61 11.05
N LYS A 159 -17.24 1.88 10.93
CA LYS A 159 -18.21 2.02 9.83
C LYS A 159 -19.07 3.25 10.01
#